data_66ee0681c8c6ef0213ac698d710c4f38
#
_entry.id   66ee0681c8c6ef0213ac698d710c4f38
#
_cell.length_a   1.000
_cell.length_b   1.000
_cell.length_c   1.000
_cell.angle_alpha   90.00
_cell.angle_beta   90.00
_cell.angle_gamma   90.00
#
_symmetry.space_group_name_H-M   'P 1'
#
loop_
_entity.id
_entity.type
_entity.pdbx_description
1 polymer ?
#
loop_
_entity_poly.entity_id
_entity_poly.type
_entity_poly.pdbx_seq_one_letter_code
_entity_poly.pdbx_strand_id
1 'polypeptide(L)'
;VDKGKLLSVSVLPKDTVKEAVRFCDKLGLTVLLCGKNGTWHNSRNDSQHQEIASYYVNQVKMEDLTLVDDDIFKIAVFEESGIENDGYCKLEERFGENFNVQLSGKYWTDIMNKGVTKGTALRTIENRIGVRYEETMAFGDYLNDVDMLNNSYYSFAMSNAHESIKKVANFMTGSNNDNSVMKEIEKHCLA
;
A
#
# COMPACT_ATOMS: atom_id res chain seq x y z
N VAL A 1 -14.90 -0.35 -0.79
CA VAL A 1 -16.17 0.40 -1.01
C VAL A 1 -16.87 -0.23 -2.21
N ASP A 2 -18.14 -0.58 -2.06
CA ASP A 2 -18.97 -1.09 -3.16
C ASP A 2 -20.13 -0.14 -3.43
N LYS A 3 -20.23 0.41 -4.65
CA LYS A 3 -21.28 1.38 -5.07
C LYS A 3 -21.48 2.51 -4.06
N GLY A 4 -20.39 3.05 -3.52
CA GLY A 4 -20.40 4.11 -2.50
C GLY A 4 -20.67 3.62 -1.06
N LYS A 5 -20.98 2.33 -0.85
CA LYS A 5 -21.17 1.77 0.49
C LYS A 5 -19.84 1.25 1.04
N LEU A 6 -19.51 1.69 2.26
CA LEU A 6 -18.33 1.22 2.97
C LEU A 6 -18.49 -0.26 3.35
N LEU A 7 -17.59 -1.13 2.90
CA LEU A 7 -17.63 -2.58 3.17
C LEU A 7 -16.91 -2.94 4.46
N SER A 8 -15.72 -2.38 4.62
CA SER A 8 -14.86 -2.56 5.78
C SER A 8 -13.98 -1.33 5.93
N VAL A 9 -13.59 -1.03 7.14
CA VAL A 9 -12.66 0.05 7.47
C VAL A 9 -11.84 -0.34 8.68
N SER A 10 -10.56 0.03 8.68
CA SER A 10 -9.65 -0.14 9.80
C SER A 10 -8.97 1.18 10.07
N VAL A 11 -9.44 1.91 11.08
CA VAL A 11 -8.95 3.24 11.45
C VAL A 11 -7.81 3.09 12.44
N LEU A 12 -6.70 3.78 12.19
CA LEU A 12 -5.57 3.86 13.12
C LEU A 12 -5.95 4.71 14.35
N PRO A 13 -5.47 4.33 15.56
CA PRO A 13 -5.68 5.16 16.74
C PRO A 13 -5.06 6.55 16.56
N LYS A 14 -5.80 7.60 16.94
CA LYS A 14 -5.33 9.01 16.78
C LYS A 14 -3.98 9.26 17.46
N ASP A 15 -3.75 8.68 18.63
CA ASP A 15 -2.48 8.83 19.34
C ASP A 15 -1.32 8.18 18.58
N THR A 16 -1.55 7.01 17.96
CA THR A 16 -0.56 6.34 17.11
C THR A 16 -0.23 7.18 15.88
N VAL A 17 -1.23 7.79 15.23
CA VAL A 17 -1.01 8.69 14.09
C VAL A 17 -0.10 9.84 14.48
N LYS A 18 -0.42 10.53 15.60
CA LYS A 18 0.40 11.65 16.10
C LYS A 18 1.81 11.21 16.49
N GLU A 19 1.94 10.04 17.08
CA GLU A 19 3.24 9.47 17.44
C GLU A 19 4.08 9.17 16.21
N ALA A 20 3.50 8.53 15.19
CA ALA A 20 4.18 8.22 13.94
C ALA A 20 4.64 9.48 13.21
N VAL A 21 3.80 10.50 13.13
CA VAL A 21 4.18 11.81 12.56
C VAL A 21 5.41 12.37 13.28
N ARG A 22 5.37 12.48 14.60
CA ARG A 22 6.49 13.03 15.38
C ARG A 22 7.77 12.19 15.26
N PHE A 23 7.63 10.87 15.18
CA PHE A 23 8.77 9.97 15.01
C PHE A 23 9.42 10.15 13.63
N CYS A 24 8.61 10.18 12.58
CA CYS A 24 9.09 10.42 11.20
C CYS A 24 9.72 11.81 11.04
N ASP A 25 9.15 12.84 11.67
CA ASP A 25 9.71 14.20 11.63
C ASP A 25 11.12 14.26 12.23
N LYS A 26 11.35 13.56 13.35
CA LYS A 26 12.69 13.45 13.99
C LYS A 26 13.72 12.76 13.07
N LEU A 27 13.25 11.83 12.23
CA LEU A 27 14.10 11.12 11.26
C LEU A 27 14.25 11.87 9.92
N GLY A 28 13.55 12.98 9.75
CA GLY A 28 13.58 13.72 8.48
C GLY A 28 12.76 13.07 7.36
N LEU A 29 11.89 12.12 7.67
CA LEU A 29 11.04 11.41 6.70
C LEU A 29 9.82 12.23 6.33
N THR A 30 9.33 12.06 5.10
CA THR A 30 8.08 12.66 4.64
C THR A 30 6.92 11.73 4.95
N VAL A 31 5.85 12.28 5.53
CA VAL A 31 4.67 11.54 5.95
C VAL A 31 3.46 11.92 5.13
N LEU A 32 2.65 10.92 4.81
CA LEU A 32 1.32 11.07 4.23
C LEU A 32 0.30 10.36 5.12
N LEU A 33 -0.74 11.06 5.52
CA LEU A 33 -1.88 10.51 6.23
C LEU A 33 -3.00 10.24 5.23
N CYS A 34 -3.26 8.97 4.93
CA CYS A 34 -4.34 8.55 4.04
C CYS A 34 -5.61 8.33 4.84
N GLY A 35 -6.54 9.25 4.73
CA GLY A 35 -7.76 9.26 5.50
C GLY A 35 -9.03 9.11 4.67
N LYS A 36 -10.15 9.23 5.36
CA LYS A 36 -11.50 9.09 4.79
C LYS A 36 -11.84 10.21 3.81
N ASN A 37 -11.42 11.44 4.12
CA ASN A 37 -11.80 12.63 3.38
C ASN A 37 -10.67 13.16 2.47
N GLY A 38 -9.48 12.56 2.52
CA GLY A 38 -8.36 12.97 1.68
C GLY A 38 -7.02 12.41 2.14
N THR A 39 -5.97 13.00 1.61
CA THR A 39 -4.58 12.70 1.99
C THR A 39 -3.89 13.99 2.40
N TRP A 40 -3.25 13.98 3.56
CA TRP A 40 -2.46 15.12 4.07
C TRP A 40 -0.99 14.75 4.11
N HIS A 41 -0.12 15.67 3.70
CA HIS A 41 1.32 15.39 3.67
C HIS A 41 2.16 16.60 4.08
N ASN A 42 3.39 16.33 4.56
CA ASN A 42 4.37 17.33 4.98
C ASN A 42 5.59 17.41 4.03
N SER A 43 5.38 17.25 2.71
CA SER A 43 6.48 17.32 1.74
C SER A 43 7.27 18.62 1.90
N ARG A 44 8.60 18.52 1.83
CA ARG A 44 9.53 19.60 2.15
C ARG A 44 10.05 20.36 0.93
N ASN A 45 9.94 19.73 -0.24
CA ASN A 45 10.39 20.29 -1.50
C ASN A 45 9.47 19.90 -2.67
N ASP A 46 9.68 20.48 -3.84
CA ASP A 46 8.85 20.25 -5.02
C ASP A 46 9.01 18.85 -5.59
N SER A 47 10.19 18.22 -5.48
CA SER A 47 10.42 16.84 -5.92
C SER A 47 9.52 15.86 -5.14
N GLN A 48 9.51 15.96 -3.82
CA GLN A 48 8.65 15.16 -2.96
C GLN A 48 7.16 15.41 -3.24
N HIS A 49 6.79 16.67 -3.47
CA HIS A 49 5.41 17.02 -3.81
C HIS A 49 4.98 16.40 -5.15
N GLN A 50 5.83 16.43 -6.17
CA GLN A 50 5.55 15.84 -7.48
C GLN A 50 5.42 14.31 -7.38
N GLU A 51 6.30 13.66 -6.61
CA GLU A 51 6.22 12.22 -6.37
C GLU A 51 4.88 11.85 -5.71
N ILE A 52 4.49 12.57 -4.66
CA ILE A 52 3.20 12.37 -3.98
C ILE A 52 2.03 12.59 -4.94
N ALA A 53 2.06 13.64 -5.75
CA ALA A 53 1.01 13.97 -6.70
C ALA A 53 0.81 12.91 -7.79
N SER A 54 1.85 12.10 -8.08
CA SER A 54 1.75 11.00 -9.05
C SER A 54 0.88 9.84 -8.55
N TYR A 55 0.71 9.69 -7.22
CA TYR A 55 -0.08 8.62 -6.59
C TYR A 55 -1.38 9.12 -5.94
N TYR A 56 -1.41 10.38 -5.47
CA TYR A 56 -2.52 10.89 -4.66
C TYR A 56 -3.13 12.15 -5.29
N VAL A 57 -4.34 12.01 -5.86
CA VAL A 57 -5.04 13.10 -6.55
C VAL A 57 -5.63 14.12 -5.57
N ASN A 58 -6.28 13.63 -4.50
CA ASN A 58 -6.89 14.49 -3.47
C ASN A 58 -5.94 14.62 -2.28
N GLN A 59 -5.03 15.57 -2.35
CA GLN A 59 -4.00 15.78 -1.35
C GLN A 59 -3.92 17.22 -0.88
N VAL A 60 -3.55 17.40 0.39
CA VAL A 60 -3.38 18.70 1.03
C VAL A 60 -2.02 18.74 1.74
N LYS A 61 -1.21 19.74 1.41
CA LYS A 61 0.05 19.98 2.12
C LYS A 61 -0.22 20.69 3.45
N MET A 62 0.35 20.16 4.53
CA MET A 62 0.30 20.75 5.88
C MET A 62 1.68 20.68 6.53
N GLU A 63 2.03 21.69 7.32
CA GLU A 63 3.30 21.70 8.07
C GLU A 63 3.21 20.77 9.30
N ASP A 64 2.10 20.79 10.02
CA ASP A 64 1.87 19.97 11.19
C ASP A 64 0.73 18.97 10.97
N LEU A 65 1.08 17.74 10.62
CA LEU A 65 0.12 16.65 10.41
C LEU A 65 -0.53 16.14 11.71
N THR A 66 -0.03 16.51 12.89
CA THR A 66 -0.67 16.13 14.16
C THR A 66 -2.00 16.84 14.40
N LEU A 67 -2.28 17.87 13.60
CA LEU A 67 -3.54 18.65 13.65
C LEU A 67 -4.63 18.07 12.72
N VAL A 68 -4.32 17.06 11.91
CA VAL A 68 -5.32 16.43 11.04
C VAL A 68 -6.39 15.76 11.87
N ASP A 69 -7.65 16.13 11.63
CA ASP A 69 -8.83 15.54 12.28
C ASP A 69 -9.64 14.75 11.25
N ASP A 70 -9.18 13.54 10.96
CA ASP A 70 -9.85 12.60 10.08
C ASP A 70 -9.63 11.14 10.55
N ASP A 71 -10.44 10.22 10.02
CA ASP A 71 -10.25 8.79 10.18
C ASP A 71 -9.10 8.32 9.29
N ILE A 72 -7.92 8.10 9.85
CA ILE A 72 -6.72 7.69 9.10
C ILE A 72 -6.66 6.16 9.01
N PHE A 73 -6.53 5.65 7.80
CA PHE A 73 -6.49 4.21 7.50
C PHE A 73 -5.08 3.69 7.28
N LYS A 74 -4.19 4.57 6.80
CA LYS A 74 -2.81 4.27 6.45
C LYS A 74 -1.94 5.50 6.65
N ILE A 75 -0.74 5.29 7.18
CA ILE A 75 0.33 6.27 7.17
C ILE A 75 1.34 5.79 6.13
N ALA A 76 1.49 6.51 5.02
CA ALA A 76 2.56 6.25 4.07
C ALA A 76 3.76 7.14 4.42
N VAL A 77 4.95 6.54 4.43
CA VAL A 77 6.21 7.23 4.72
C VAL A 77 7.11 7.15 3.50
N PHE A 78 7.61 8.30 3.09
CA PHE A 78 8.46 8.44 1.92
C PHE A 78 9.86 8.92 2.29
N GLU A 79 10.87 8.32 1.68
CA GLU A 79 12.27 8.72 1.79
C GLU A 79 12.93 8.74 0.41
N GLU A 80 13.34 9.93 -0.05
CA GLU A 80 13.87 10.15 -1.40
C GLU A 80 15.19 9.40 -1.67
N SER A 81 15.99 9.13 -0.63
CA SER A 81 17.21 8.34 -0.71
C SER A 81 16.99 6.83 -0.79
N GLY A 82 15.76 6.36 -0.52
CA GLY A 82 15.37 4.96 -0.42
C GLY A 82 15.17 4.51 1.02
N ILE A 83 13.95 4.07 1.33
CA ILE A 83 13.53 3.75 2.70
C ILE A 83 13.89 2.32 3.13
N GLU A 84 14.21 1.44 2.19
CA GLU A 84 14.39 0.01 2.43
C GLU A 84 15.47 -0.36 3.47
N ASN A 85 16.49 0.47 3.62
CA ASN A 85 17.63 0.15 4.47
C ASN A 85 17.46 0.62 5.92
N ASP A 86 17.40 1.93 6.15
CA ASP A 86 17.42 2.51 7.49
C ASP A 86 16.04 2.97 7.97
N GLY A 87 15.32 3.70 7.12
CA GLY A 87 13.99 4.24 7.47
C GLY A 87 12.99 3.12 7.81
N TYR A 88 12.92 2.08 6.97
CA TYR A 88 12.05 0.93 7.21
C TYR A 88 12.41 0.20 8.51
N CYS A 89 13.70 -0.10 8.75
CA CYS A 89 14.12 -0.81 9.97
C CYS A 89 13.72 -0.05 11.24
N LYS A 90 13.88 1.28 11.26
CA LYS A 90 13.48 2.12 12.39
C LYS A 90 11.97 2.15 12.60
N LEU A 91 11.20 2.18 11.50
CA LEU A 91 9.73 2.14 11.57
C LEU A 91 9.24 0.77 12.05
N GLU A 92 9.83 -0.32 11.55
CA GLU A 92 9.52 -1.69 11.96
C GLU A 92 9.86 -1.93 13.44
N GLU A 93 11.03 -1.49 13.91
CA GLU A 93 11.43 -1.57 15.32
C GLU A 93 10.45 -0.81 16.23
N ARG A 94 10.00 0.39 15.80
CA ARG A 94 9.12 1.24 16.61
C ARG A 94 7.67 0.81 16.62
N PHE A 95 7.14 0.37 15.50
CA PHE A 95 5.71 0.15 15.30
C PHE A 95 5.35 -1.31 14.97
N GLY A 96 6.30 -2.12 14.50
CA GLY A 96 6.05 -3.46 13.95
C GLY A 96 5.46 -4.46 14.94
N GLU A 97 5.64 -4.27 16.26
CA GLU A 97 5.00 -5.12 17.27
C GLU A 97 3.47 -5.01 17.24
N ASN A 98 2.94 -3.79 17.11
CA ASN A 98 1.50 -3.50 17.23
C ASN A 98 0.80 -3.19 15.91
N PHE A 99 1.56 -2.85 14.88
CA PHE A 99 1.06 -2.44 13.57
C PHE A 99 1.70 -3.25 12.46
N ASN A 100 1.06 -3.27 11.29
CA ASN A 100 1.65 -3.79 10.07
C ASN A 100 2.49 -2.67 9.45
N VAL A 101 3.82 -2.82 9.48
CA VAL A 101 4.78 -1.94 8.80
C VAL A 101 5.26 -2.68 7.56
N GLN A 102 4.99 -2.16 6.38
CA GLN A 102 5.21 -2.88 5.14
C GLN A 102 5.85 -2.03 4.05
N LEU A 103 6.93 -2.53 3.45
CA LEU A 103 7.50 -1.92 2.25
C LEU A 103 6.49 -1.98 1.10
N SER A 104 6.15 -0.84 0.54
CA SER A 104 5.24 -0.70 -0.61
C SER A 104 5.93 -0.18 -1.87
N GLY A 105 7.23 0.07 -1.80
CA GLY A 105 8.11 0.47 -2.88
C GLY A 105 9.51 0.78 -2.35
N LYS A 106 10.48 0.93 -3.23
CA LYS A 106 11.86 1.30 -2.87
C LYS A 106 11.96 2.54 -1.98
N TYR A 107 11.05 3.47 -2.16
CA TYR A 107 11.03 4.77 -1.46
C TYR A 107 9.87 4.88 -0.46
N TRP A 108 9.04 3.84 -0.33
CA TRP A 108 7.78 3.89 0.38
C TRP A 108 7.61 2.78 1.41
N THR A 109 7.13 3.13 2.59
CA THR A 109 6.69 2.21 3.64
C THR A 109 5.33 2.62 4.14
N ASP A 110 4.44 1.65 4.34
CA ASP A 110 3.09 1.85 4.86
C ASP A 110 2.98 1.34 6.30
N ILE A 111 2.31 2.10 7.18
CA ILE A 111 1.93 1.68 8.53
C ILE A 111 0.42 1.58 8.58
N MET A 112 -0.09 0.41 8.96
CA MET A 112 -1.51 0.08 9.04
C MET A 112 -1.79 -0.74 10.29
N ASN A 113 -3.05 -0.92 10.66
CA ASN A 113 -3.40 -1.85 11.73
C ASN A 113 -2.95 -3.28 11.40
N LYS A 114 -2.63 -4.07 12.44
CA LYS A 114 -2.33 -5.51 12.26
C LYS A 114 -3.44 -6.22 11.51
N GLY A 115 -3.04 -7.12 10.60
CA GLY A 115 -3.96 -7.88 9.78
C GLY A 115 -4.57 -7.12 8.59
N VAL A 116 -4.23 -5.85 8.40
CA VAL A 116 -4.60 -5.10 7.18
C VAL A 116 -3.54 -5.31 6.13
N THR A 117 -3.86 -6.12 5.11
CA THR A 117 -3.01 -6.41 3.95
C THR A 117 -3.86 -6.43 2.69
N LYS A 118 -3.23 -6.41 1.51
CA LYS A 118 -3.93 -6.60 0.23
C LYS A 118 -4.61 -7.98 0.18
N GLY A 119 -3.99 -9.03 0.75
CA GLY A 119 -4.56 -10.37 0.81
C GLY A 119 -5.75 -10.47 1.74
N THR A 120 -5.73 -9.88 2.94
CA THR A 120 -6.89 -9.86 3.83
C THR A 120 -8.06 -9.08 3.24
N ALA A 121 -7.78 -7.99 2.50
CA ALA A 121 -8.80 -7.24 1.78
C ALA A 121 -9.42 -8.09 0.65
N LEU A 122 -8.59 -8.82 -0.11
CA LEU A 122 -9.04 -9.73 -1.16
C LEU A 122 -9.95 -10.81 -0.58
N ARG A 123 -9.53 -11.54 0.46
CA ARG A 123 -10.34 -12.56 1.14
C ARG A 123 -11.69 -12.02 1.65
N THR A 124 -11.69 -10.79 2.13
CA THR A 124 -12.94 -10.14 2.58
C THR A 124 -13.92 -9.96 1.41
N ILE A 125 -13.41 -9.59 0.23
CA ILE A 125 -14.21 -9.44 -0.99
C ILE A 125 -14.68 -10.79 -1.49
N GLU A 126 -13.79 -11.78 -1.63
CA GLU A 126 -14.07 -13.15 -2.06
C GLU A 126 -15.19 -13.79 -1.23
N ASN A 127 -15.05 -13.74 0.09
CA ASN A 127 -16.08 -14.26 1.00
C ASN A 127 -17.44 -13.57 0.84
N ARG A 128 -17.44 -12.28 0.54
CA ARG A 128 -18.67 -11.51 0.39
C ARG A 128 -19.42 -11.80 -0.90
N ILE A 129 -18.69 -12.02 -2.00
CA ILE A 129 -19.28 -12.26 -3.32
C ILE A 129 -19.34 -13.75 -3.68
N GLY A 130 -18.82 -14.63 -2.81
CA GLY A 130 -18.83 -16.08 -3.00
C GLY A 130 -17.85 -16.57 -4.08
N VAL A 131 -16.75 -15.83 -4.31
CA VAL A 131 -15.68 -16.21 -5.26
C VAL A 131 -14.61 -17.00 -4.53
N ARG A 132 -14.08 -18.05 -5.17
CA ARG A 132 -13.08 -18.94 -4.61
C ARG A 132 -11.67 -18.59 -5.10
N TYR A 133 -10.67 -19.15 -4.43
CA TYR A 133 -9.25 -19.06 -4.79
C TYR A 133 -9.00 -19.37 -6.27
N GLU A 134 -9.61 -20.43 -6.82
CA GLU A 134 -9.44 -20.86 -8.21
C GLU A 134 -10.10 -19.95 -9.24
N GLU A 135 -10.97 -19.04 -8.78
CA GLU A 135 -11.70 -18.08 -9.61
C GLU A 135 -11.12 -16.66 -9.50
N THR A 136 -10.02 -16.51 -8.73
CA THR A 136 -9.39 -15.22 -8.46
C THR A 136 -8.13 -15.03 -9.28
N MET A 137 -8.03 -13.88 -9.94
CA MET A 137 -6.85 -13.41 -10.66
C MET A 137 -6.26 -12.18 -9.98
N ALA A 138 -4.94 -12.20 -9.73
CA ALA A 138 -4.22 -11.10 -9.11
C ALA A 138 -2.88 -10.84 -9.81
N PHE A 139 -2.49 -9.58 -9.85
CA PHE A 139 -1.22 -9.11 -10.40
C PHE A 139 -0.45 -8.35 -9.33
N GLY A 140 0.86 -8.59 -9.24
CA GLY A 140 1.69 -7.95 -8.24
C GLY A 140 3.11 -7.72 -8.72
N ASP A 141 3.77 -6.71 -8.15
CA ASP A 141 5.14 -6.35 -8.48
C ASP A 141 6.03 -6.10 -7.26
N TYR A 142 5.45 -5.87 -6.07
CA TYR A 142 6.24 -5.54 -4.88
C TYR A 142 5.81 -6.33 -3.62
N LEU A 143 6.59 -6.21 -2.54
CA LEU A 143 6.48 -7.06 -1.34
C LEU A 143 5.12 -7.02 -0.64
N ASN A 144 4.39 -5.92 -0.75
CA ASN A 144 3.02 -5.78 -0.22
C ASN A 144 1.97 -6.57 -1.02
N ASP A 145 2.33 -7.20 -2.14
CA ASP A 145 1.46 -8.04 -2.96
C ASP A 145 1.55 -9.54 -2.60
N VAL A 146 2.56 -9.94 -1.81
CA VAL A 146 2.81 -11.36 -1.48
C VAL A 146 1.56 -12.07 -0.95
N ASP A 147 0.90 -11.47 0.04
CA ASP A 147 -0.29 -12.07 0.66
C ASP A 147 -1.47 -12.15 -0.32
N MET A 148 -1.63 -11.17 -1.19
CA MET A 148 -2.65 -11.17 -2.25
C MET A 148 -2.39 -12.27 -3.29
N LEU A 149 -1.14 -12.40 -3.76
CA LEU A 149 -0.76 -13.41 -4.74
C LEU A 149 -0.91 -14.83 -4.18
N ASN A 150 -0.56 -15.06 -2.91
CA ASN A 150 -0.76 -16.33 -2.23
C ASN A 150 -2.24 -16.73 -2.08
N ASN A 151 -3.16 -15.77 -2.14
CA ASN A 151 -4.60 -15.99 -2.04
C ASN A 151 -5.31 -16.02 -3.40
N SER A 152 -4.57 -16.17 -4.51
CA SER A 152 -5.13 -16.17 -5.86
C SER A 152 -4.49 -17.28 -6.69
N TYR A 153 -5.30 -18.15 -7.31
CA TYR A 153 -4.76 -19.20 -8.19
C TYR A 153 -4.10 -18.59 -9.44
N TYR A 154 -4.78 -17.66 -10.11
CA TYR A 154 -4.22 -16.93 -11.24
C TYR A 154 -3.38 -15.74 -10.74
N SER A 155 -2.32 -16.04 -9.98
CA SER A 155 -1.40 -15.02 -9.47
C SER A 155 -0.26 -14.78 -10.46
N PHE A 156 -0.13 -13.54 -10.93
CA PHE A 156 0.84 -13.12 -11.93
C PHE A 156 1.86 -12.15 -11.33
N ALA A 157 3.16 -12.51 -11.43
CA ALA A 157 4.24 -11.56 -11.19
C ALA A 157 4.51 -10.77 -12.48
N MET A 158 4.60 -9.45 -12.36
CA MET A 158 5.07 -8.60 -13.47
C MET A 158 6.54 -8.88 -13.77
N SER A 159 6.95 -8.77 -15.04
CA SER A 159 8.36 -9.03 -15.42
C SER A 159 9.36 -8.11 -14.74
N ASN A 160 8.95 -6.89 -14.41
CA ASN A 160 9.72 -5.90 -13.64
C ASN A 160 9.52 -5.98 -12.12
N ALA A 161 8.85 -7.04 -11.61
CA ALA A 161 8.60 -7.25 -10.19
C ALA A 161 9.88 -7.54 -9.40
N HIS A 162 9.82 -7.27 -8.09
CA HIS A 162 10.83 -7.70 -7.15
C HIS A 162 11.02 -9.23 -7.19
N GLU A 163 12.26 -9.72 -7.04
CA GLU A 163 12.58 -11.15 -7.19
C GLU A 163 11.79 -12.07 -6.23
N SER A 164 11.45 -11.59 -5.04
CA SER A 164 10.61 -12.35 -4.10
C SER A 164 9.17 -12.55 -4.61
N ILE A 165 8.64 -11.62 -5.41
CA ILE A 165 7.31 -11.73 -6.02
C ILE A 165 7.31 -12.79 -7.12
N LYS A 166 8.34 -12.78 -7.94
CA LYS A 166 8.51 -13.80 -9.00
C LYS A 166 8.57 -15.23 -8.48
N LYS A 167 9.02 -15.40 -7.22
CA LYS A 167 9.08 -16.72 -6.55
C LYS A 167 7.75 -17.16 -5.93
N VAL A 168 6.86 -16.24 -5.66
CA VAL A 168 5.58 -16.48 -4.96
C VAL A 168 4.42 -16.68 -5.95
N ALA A 169 4.41 -15.93 -7.04
CA ALA A 169 3.35 -16.01 -8.05
C ALA A 169 3.38 -17.33 -8.81
N ASN A 170 2.22 -17.88 -9.15
CA ASN A 170 2.09 -19.10 -9.94
C ASN A 170 2.47 -18.88 -11.40
N PHE A 171 2.35 -17.65 -11.91
CA PHE A 171 2.59 -17.30 -13.30
C PHE A 171 3.40 -16.01 -13.41
N MET A 172 3.99 -15.82 -14.60
CA MET A 172 4.71 -14.60 -14.99
C MET A 172 3.96 -13.95 -16.15
N THR A 173 3.97 -12.61 -16.18
CA THR A 173 3.46 -11.83 -17.31
C THR A 173 4.48 -10.76 -17.74
N GLY A 174 4.16 -9.95 -18.74
CA GLY A 174 5.03 -8.86 -19.19
C GLY A 174 5.13 -7.72 -18.18
N SER A 175 5.75 -6.62 -18.59
CA SER A 175 5.89 -5.42 -17.75
C SER A 175 4.53 -4.71 -17.57
N ASN A 176 4.39 -4.00 -16.46
CA ASN A 176 3.27 -3.08 -16.26
C ASN A 176 3.23 -1.95 -17.31
N ASN A 177 4.35 -1.68 -17.99
CA ASN A 177 4.44 -0.71 -19.09
C ASN A 177 3.94 -1.26 -20.44
N ASP A 178 3.68 -2.58 -20.56
CA ASP A 178 3.37 -3.26 -21.82
C ASP A 178 1.88 -3.64 -21.95
N ASN A 179 1.02 -3.07 -21.11
CA ASN A 179 -0.41 -3.41 -21.02
C ASN A 179 -0.65 -4.92 -20.72
N SER A 180 0.28 -5.56 -20.02
CA SER A 180 0.30 -7.01 -19.84
C SER A 180 -0.84 -7.52 -18.99
N VAL A 181 -1.31 -6.73 -18.01
CA VAL A 181 -2.49 -7.06 -17.18
C VAL A 181 -3.72 -7.27 -18.07
N MET A 182 -3.98 -6.34 -19.00
CA MET A 182 -5.14 -6.45 -19.89
C MET A 182 -5.02 -7.63 -20.85
N LYS A 183 -3.82 -7.92 -21.36
CA LYS A 183 -3.58 -9.08 -22.23
C LYS A 183 -3.89 -10.40 -21.54
N GLU A 184 -3.51 -10.55 -20.26
CA GLU A 184 -3.84 -11.76 -19.50
C GLU A 184 -5.34 -11.85 -19.18
N ILE A 185 -6.00 -10.74 -18.86
CA ILE A 185 -7.46 -10.71 -18.66
C ILE A 185 -8.18 -11.12 -19.95
N GLU A 186 -7.82 -10.55 -21.09
CA GLU A 186 -8.39 -10.92 -22.39
C GLU A 186 -8.25 -12.42 -22.68
N LYS A 187 -7.05 -12.97 -22.46
CA LYS A 187 -6.72 -14.37 -22.70
C LYS A 187 -7.50 -15.35 -21.81
N HIS A 188 -7.71 -15.00 -20.53
CA HIS A 188 -8.29 -15.92 -19.55
C HIS A 188 -9.77 -15.69 -19.25
N CYS A 189 -10.30 -14.49 -19.49
CA CYS A 189 -11.66 -14.11 -19.11
C CYS A 189 -12.57 -13.80 -20.32
N LEU A 190 -12.01 -13.49 -21.49
CA LEU A 190 -12.78 -13.07 -22.67
C LEU A 190 -12.61 -14.01 -23.88
N ALA A 191 -11.82 -15.07 -23.76
CA ALA A 191 -11.59 -16.07 -24.81
C ALA A 191 -12.68 -17.15 -24.83
#